data_8f1a14e516847b5395616ca3dea96cbf
#
_entry.id   8f1a14e516847b5395616ca3dea96cbf
#
_cell.length_a   1.000
_cell.length_b   1.000
_cell.length_c   1.000
_cell.angle_alpha   90.00
_cell.angle_beta   90.00
_cell.angle_gamma   90.00
#
_symmetry.space_group_name_H-M   'P 1'
#
loop_
_entity.id
_entity.type
_entity.pdbx_description
1 polymer ?
#
loop_
_entity_poly.entity_id
_entity_poly.type
_entity_poly.pdbx_seq_one_letter_code
_entity_poly.pdbx_strand_id
1 'polypeptide(L)'
;MPELNLRPLRHDEWPAAAEVICASIRDWYAAAGRPGRFAGGSAPCLIFPEVYEELDPGCCLVAEDTSHGRLAGLCFYHPRESHVSLGIMSVHPDYFCRGVARQMLGFICDLADRQSKSLRLFSSAMNIDSFSLYTRAGFVPHAVFQVMTIQVPPLGFEFKHEGLSRVREARLEDIPAMAALEWEISGICRDNDYRCFILNRLGVWHVSVMEGKSGAMDGFLISINHPGSTMIGPGVMRTNADAAALILAESDQFKGRAPACLVPAARTGLIQQLYAWGVRNSELSLFQSRGHAVPFRGVMMPSFMPETG
;
A
#
# COMPACT_ATOMS: atom_id res chain seq x y z
N MET A 1 -31.48 -4.46 8.73
CA MET A 1 -30.14 -4.36 8.12
C MET A 1 -30.32 -4.61 6.64
N PRO A 2 -29.56 -3.97 5.73
CA PRO A 2 -29.65 -4.29 4.32
C PRO A 2 -29.34 -5.78 4.10
N GLU A 3 -30.02 -6.40 3.16
CA GLU A 3 -29.70 -7.76 2.73
C GLU A 3 -28.48 -7.69 1.81
N LEU A 4 -27.32 -8.10 2.35
CA LEU A 4 -26.04 -8.02 1.66
C LEU A 4 -25.68 -9.37 1.03
N ASN A 5 -25.36 -9.35 -0.25
CA ASN A 5 -24.75 -10.46 -0.97
C ASN A 5 -23.26 -10.20 -1.12
N LEU A 6 -22.42 -11.10 -0.59
CA LEU A 6 -20.97 -11.03 -0.73
C LEU A 6 -20.55 -11.85 -1.96
N ARG A 7 -19.91 -11.22 -2.92
CA ARG A 7 -19.46 -11.83 -4.18
C ARG A 7 -18.22 -11.15 -4.74
N PRO A 8 -17.51 -11.75 -5.70
CA PRO A 8 -16.45 -11.08 -6.45
C PRO A 8 -16.97 -9.84 -7.23
N LEU A 9 -16.10 -8.84 -7.40
CA LEU A 9 -16.33 -7.68 -8.26
C LEU A 9 -16.37 -8.13 -9.74
N ARG A 10 -17.32 -7.61 -10.50
CA ARG A 10 -17.35 -7.80 -11.96
C ARG A 10 -16.64 -6.66 -12.67
N HIS A 11 -16.09 -6.93 -13.85
CA HIS A 11 -15.33 -5.93 -14.62
C HIS A 11 -16.19 -4.71 -15.01
N ASP A 12 -17.45 -4.90 -15.34
CA ASP A 12 -18.40 -3.83 -15.68
C ASP A 12 -18.77 -2.95 -14.47
N GLU A 13 -18.41 -3.36 -13.25
CA GLU A 13 -18.67 -2.62 -12.01
C GLU A 13 -17.46 -1.78 -11.54
N TRP A 14 -16.34 -1.80 -12.24
CA TRP A 14 -15.16 -0.99 -11.85
C TRP A 14 -15.46 0.49 -11.66
N PRO A 15 -16.29 1.15 -12.49
CA PRO A 15 -16.70 2.54 -12.23
C PRO A 15 -17.46 2.69 -10.91
N ALA A 16 -18.38 1.77 -10.58
CA ALA A 16 -19.11 1.80 -9.32
C ALA A 16 -18.20 1.54 -8.11
N ALA A 17 -17.22 0.63 -8.25
CA ALA A 17 -16.19 0.40 -7.23
C ALA A 17 -15.35 1.66 -6.98
N ALA A 18 -14.92 2.35 -8.05
CA ALA A 18 -14.19 3.62 -7.96
C ALA A 18 -15.01 4.71 -7.24
N GLU A 19 -16.33 4.77 -7.48
CA GLU A 19 -17.23 5.69 -6.78
C GLU A 19 -17.29 5.39 -5.27
N VAL A 20 -17.44 4.12 -4.88
CA VAL A 20 -17.46 3.71 -3.47
C VAL A 20 -16.13 4.07 -2.78
N ILE A 21 -14.99 3.79 -3.42
CA ILE A 21 -13.66 4.14 -2.90
C ILE A 21 -13.54 5.66 -2.72
N CYS A 22 -13.87 6.42 -3.76
CA CYS A 22 -13.81 7.87 -3.76
C CYS A 22 -14.67 8.48 -2.65
N ALA A 23 -15.95 8.06 -2.56
CA ALA A 23 -16.90 8.56 -1.56
C ALA A 23 -16.43 8.23 -0.14
N SER A 24 -16.02 6.98 0.10
CA SER A 24 -15.55 6.53 1.41
C SER A 24 -14.33 7.32 1.88
N ILE A 25 -13.31 7.45 1.03
CA ILE A 25 -12.07 8.16 1.38
C ILE A 25 -12.34 9.66 1.57
N ARG A 26 -13.07 10.28 0.65
CA ARG A 26 -13.39 11.70 0.71
C ARG A 26 -14.12 12.07 1.99
N ASP A 27 -15.17 11.32 2.31
CA ASP A 27 -16.03 11.61 3.45
C ASP A 27 -15.29 11.35 4.77
N TRP A 28 -14.48 10.29 4.83
CA TRP A 28 -13.66 10.02 6.01
C TRP A 28 -12.61 11.11 6.26
N TYR A 29 -11.86 11.54 5.22
CA TYR A 29 -10.88 12.62 5.37
C TYR A 29 -11.56 13.96 5.71
N ALA A 30 -12.72 14.25 5.13
CA ALA A 30 -13.49 15.45 5.47
C ALA A 30 -13.94 15.44 6.94
N ALA A 31 -14.46 14.33 7.44
CA ALA A 31 -14.83 14.15 8.85
C ALA A 31 -13.61 14.26 9.80
N ALA A 32 -12.42 13.87 9.36
CA ALA A 32 -11.16 14.03 10.07
C ALA A 32 -10.55 15.46 9.97
N GLY A 33 -11.27 16.43 9.43
CA GLY A 33 -10.80 17.81 9.27
C GLY A 33 -9.79 18.03 8.15
N ARG A 34 -9.69 17.10 7.19
CA ARG A 34 -8.76 17.13 6.04
C ARG A 34 -9.50 17.02 4.69
N PRO A 35 -10.37 17.98 4.36
CA PRO A 35 -11.12 17.94 3.10
C PRO A 35 -10.19 18.08 1.89
N GLY A 36 -10.69 17.70 0.70
CA GLY A 36 -10.02 17.91 -0.58
C GLY A 36 -9.49 16.63 -1.24
N ARG A 37 -9.38 15.52 -0.52
CA ARG A 37 -9.01 14.25 -1.15
C ARG A 37 -10.09 13.82 -2.15
N PHE A 38 -9.72 13.58 -3.42
CA PHE A 38 -10.63 13.25 -4.51
C PHE A 38 -11.80 14.24 -4.73
N ALA A 39 -11.58 15.53 -4.46
CA ALA A 39 -12.60 16.58 -4.69
C ALA A 39 -13.03 16.68 -6.18
N GLY A 40 -12.18 16.26 -7.12
CA GLY A 40 -12.44 16.25 -8.57
C GLY A 40 -13.27 15.05 -9.07
N GLY A 41 -13.74 14.17 -8.16
CA GLY A 41 -14.56 13.00 -8.53
C GLY A 41 -13.83 11.67 -8.50
N SER A 42 -14.52 10.61 -8.95
CA SER A 42 -14.09 9.22 -8.82
C SER A 42 -13.16 8.72 -9.94
N ALA A 43 -13.02 9.44 -11.04
CA ALA A 43 -12.21 9.00 -12.18
C ALA A 43 -10.77 8.58 -11.79
N PRO A 44 -10.02 9.31 -10.93
CA PRO A 44 -8.70 8.86 -10.50
C PRO A 44 -8.73 7.57 -9.68
N CYS A 45 -9.86 7.20 -9.09
CA CYS A 45 -10.00 5.99 -8.29
C CYS A 45 -10.17 4.72 -9.15
N LEU A 46 -10.33 4.83 -10.47
CA LEU A 46 -10.33 3.67 -11.37
C LEU A 46 -9.01 2.89 -11.35
N ILE A 47 -7.90 3.57 -11.03
CA ILE A 47 -6.61 2.90 -10.88
C ILE A 47 -6.62 1.77 -9.83
N PHE A 48 -7.49 1.83 -8.81
CA PHE A 48 -7.55 0.79 -7.79
C PHE A 48 -8.02 -0.55 -8.34
N PRO A 49 -9.22 -0.68 -8.97
CA PRO A 49 -9.59 -1.95 -9.58
C PRO A 49 -8.64 -2.35 -10.72
N GLU A 50 -8.11 -1.41 -11.53
CA GLU A 50 -7.16 -1.71 -12.59
C GLU A 50 -5.89 -2.40 -12.07
N VAL A 51 -5.23 -1.82 -11.05
CA VAL A 51 -4.01 -2.36 -10.47
C VAL A 51 -4.29 -3.67 -9.72
N TYR A 52 -5.33 -3.70 -8.90
CA TYR A 52 -5.57 -4.87 -8.04
C TYR A 52 -6.07 -6.08 -8.82
N GLU A 53 -6.89 -5.88 -9.85
CA GLU A 53 -7.31 -6.98 -10.73
C GLU A 53 -6.19 -7.44 -11.68
N GLU A 54 -5.21 -6.58 -12.03
CA GLU A 54 -4.01 -7.02 -12.74
C GLU A 54 -3.11 -7.90 -11.84
N LEU A 55 -2.98 -7.54 -10.56
CA LEU A 55 -2.16 -8.28 -9.59
C LEU A 55 -2.81 -9.60 -9.15
N ASP A 56 -4.08 -9.56 -8.82
CA ASP A 56 -4.84 -10.67 -8.21
C ASP A 56 -6.25 -10.73 -8.78
N PRO A 57 -6.45 -11.24 -10.01
CA PRO A 57 -7.75 -11.31 -10.64
C PRO A 57 -8.81 -12.02 -9.78
N GLY A 58 -9.97 -11.38 -9.59
CA GLY A 58 -11.09 -11.92 -8.82
C GLY A 58 -10.91 -11.83 -7.30
N CYS A 59 -9.87 -11.15 -6.81
CA CYS A 59 -9.61 -10.95 -5.38
C CYS A 59 -10.17 -9.62 -4.85
N CYS A 60 -11.26 -9.13 -5.41
CA CYS A 60 -12.06 -8.05 -4.86
C CYS A 60 -13.42 -8.59 -4.40
N LEU A 61 -13.66 -8.56 -3.09
CA LEU A 61 -14.95 -8.89 -2.49
C LEU A 61 -15.83 -7.65 -2.46
N VAL A 62 -17.03 -7.70 -3.04
CA VAL A 62 -18.04 -6.67 -2.92
C VAL A 62 -19.18 -7.10 -2.01
N ALA A 63 -19.74 -6.16 -1.28
CA ALA A 63 -20.99 -6.29 -0.55
C ALA A 63 -22.09 -5.55 -1.34
N GLU A 64 -22.94 -6.30 -2.02
CA GLU A 64 -24.05 -5.78 -2.80
C GLU A 64 -25.30 -5.70 -1.92
N ASP A 65 -25.95 -4.53 -1.87
CA ASP A 65 -27.30 -4.39 -1.35
C ASP A 65 -28.28 -4.88 -2.41
N THR A 66 -28.81 -6.08 -2.23
CA THR A 66 -29.71 -6.71 -3.19
C THR A 66 -31.06 -6.00 -3.32
N SER A 67 -31.46 -5.25 -2.28
CA SER A 67 -32.73 -4.49 -2.30
C SER A 67 -32.67 -3.28 -3.22
N HIS A 68 -31.47 -2.72 -3.44
CA HIS A 68 -31.26 -1.51 -4.25
C HIS A 68 -30.35 -1.71 -5.47
N GLY A 69 -29.76 -2.89 -5.64
CA GLY A 69 -28.81 -3.20 -6.74
C GLY A 69 -27.56 -2.32 -6.69
N ARG A 70 -27.07 -1.94 -5.51
CA ARG A 70 -25.95 -1.02 -5.32
C ARG A 70 -24.82 -1.68 -4.54
N LEU A 71 -23.58 -1.29 -4.82
CA LEU A 71 -22.43 -1.67 -4.01
C LEU A 71 -22.44 -0.89 -2.68
N ALA A 72 -22.62 -1.60 -1.58
CA ALA A 72 -22.56 -1.05 -0.22
C ALA A 72 -21.12 -0.91 0.27
N GLY A 73 -20.20 -1.73 -0.23
CA GLY A 73 -18.78 -1.71 0.08
C GLY A 73 -18.01 -2.71 -0.74
N LEU A 74 -16.69 -2.61 -0.64
CA LEU A 74 -15.74 -3.52 -1.29
C LEU A 74 -14.48 -3.67 -0.47
N CYS A 75 -13.76 -4.79 -0.69
CA CYS A 75 -12.45 -5.03 -0.11
C CYS A 75 -11.59 -5.83 -1.07
N PHE A 76 -10.44 -5.28 -1.46
CA PHE A 76 -9.41 -6.03 -2.15
C PHE A 76 -8.61 -6.83 -1.13
N TYR A 77 -8.15 -8.02 -1.52
CA TYR A 77 -7.27 -8.84 -0.72
C TYR A 77 -6.27 -9.57 -1.64
N HIS A 78 -5.10 -9.82 -1.12
CA HIS A 78 -3.96 -10.29 -1.90
C HIS A 78 -3.41 -11.58 -1.29
N PRO A 79 -3.81 -12.77 -1.78
CA PRO A 79 -3.22 -14.03 -1.35
C PRO A 79 -1.77 -14.11 -1.83
N ARG A 80 -0.84 -14.22 -0.88
CA ARG A 80 0.58 -14.46 -1.13
C ARG A 80 0.95 -15.84 -0.60
N GLU A 81 2.15 -16.31 -0.92
CA GLU A 81 2.60 -17.60 -0.43
C GLU A 81 2.65 -17.62 1.11
N SER A 82 3.22 -16.60 1.72
CA SER A 82 3.43 -16.50 3.16
C SER A 82 2.24 -15.96 3.97
N HIS A 83 1.28 -15.25 3.34
CA HIS A 83 0.20 -14.56 4.05
C HIS A 83 -0.95 -14.16 3.10
N VAL A 84 -1.98 -13.54 3.65
CA VAL A 84 -2.98 -12.77 2.89
C VAL A 84 -2.86 -11.30 3.32
N SER A 85 -2.64 -10.38 2.39
CA SER A 85 -2.75 -8.94 2.66
C SER A 85 -4.18 -8.48 2.49
N LEU A 86 -4.65 -7.68 3.44
CA LEU A 86 -5.89 -6.93 3.30
C LEU A 86 -5.55 -5.62 2.57
N GLY A 87 -6.05 -5.47 1.37
CA GLY A 87 -5.95 -4.25 0.58
C GLY A 87 -6.98 -3.21 1.00
N ILE A 88 -7.25 -2.27 0.11
CA ILE A 88 -8.22 -1.21 0.40
C ILE A 88 -9.60 -1.80 0.72
N MET A 89 -10.15 -1.44 1.87
CA MET A 89 -11.52 -1.77 2.27
C MET A 89 -12.33 -0.47 2.41
N SER A 90 -13.33 -0.32 1.57
CA SER A 90 -14.19 0.87 1.51
C SER A 90 -15.66 0.49 1.68
N VAL A 91 -16.37 1.31 2.44
CA VAL A 91 -17.84 1.23 2.59
C VAL A 91 -18.42 2.54 2.11
N HIS A 92 -19.49 2.48 1.31
CA HIS A 92 -20.18 3.69 0.88
C HIS A 92 -20.77 4.44 2.10
N PRO A 93 -20.69 5.77 2.18
CA PRO A 93 -21.16 6.52 3.36
C PRO A 93 -22.60 6.21 3.79
N ASP A 94 -23.51 5.98 2.86
CA ASP A 94 -24.91 5.60 3.15
C ASP A 94 -25.02 4.29 3.97
N TYR A 95 -23.97 3.49 4.04
CA TYR A 95 -23.91 2.19 4.71
C TYR A 95 -22.96 2.17 5.92
N PHE A 96 -22.45 3.31 6.34
CA PHE A 96 -21.63 3.40 7.55
C PHE A 96 -22.41 2.91 8.77
N CYS A 97 -21.71 2.30 9.72
CA CYS A 97 -22.26 1.74 10.96
C CYS A 97 -23.32 0.62 10.77
N ARG A 98 -23.50 0.09 9.56
CA ARG A 98 -24.45 -1.01 9.28
C ARG A 98 -23.82 -2.40 9.25
N GLY A 99 -22.55 -2.53 9.65
CA GLY A 99 -21.85 -3.80 9.77
C GLY A 99 -21.28 -4.37 8.46
N VAL A 100 -21.29 -3.60 7.35
CA VAL A 100 -20.78 -4.01 6.04
C VAL A 100 -19.31 -4.41 6.11
N ALA A 101 -18.44 -3.52 6.66
CA ALA A 101 -17.01 -3.80 6.80
C ALA A 101 -16.74 -5.06 7.65
N ARG A 102 -17.54 -5.29 8.72
CA ARG A 102 -17.41 -6.46 9.58
C ARG A 102 -17.71 -7.76 8.82
N GLN A 103 -18.71 -7.76 7.93
CA GLN A 103 -19.06 -8.94 7.14
C GLN A 103 -17.97 -9.26 6.12
N MET A 104 -17.46 -8.23 5.39
CA MET A 104 -16.36 -8.41 4.45
C MET A 104 -15.08 -8.90 5.14
N LEU A 105 -14.72 -8.29 6.28
CA LEU A 105 -13.56 -8.71 7.05
C LEU A 105 -13.71 -10.15 7.56
N GLY A 106 -14.89 -10.54 8.03
CA GLY A 106 -15.19 -11.92 8.44
C GLY A 106 -14.93 -12.92 7.31
N PHE A 107 -15.42 -12.63 6.10
CA PHE A 107 -15.17 -13.49 4.93
C PHE A 107 -13.67 -13.67 4.65
N ILE A 108 -12.89 -12.59 4.73
CA ILE A 108 -11.43 -12.65 4.45
C ILE A 108 -10.69 -13.34 5.60
N CYS A 109 -11.11 -13.16 6.85
CA CYS A 109 -10.59 -13.93 7.98
C CYS A 109 -10.79 -15.43 7.78
N ASP A 110 -12.01 -15.85 7.41
CA ASP A 110 -12.33 -17.25 7.15
C ASP A 110 -11.53 -17.81 5.97
N LEU A 111 -11.28 -17.00 4.93
CA LEU A 111 -10.43 -17.38 3.80
C LEU A 111 -8.99 -17.66 4.26
N ALA A 112 -8.41 -16.77 5.04
CA ALA A 112 -7.05 -16.91 5.54
C ALA A 112 -6.94 -18.12 6.49
N ASP A 113 -7.92 -18.34 7.36
CA ASP A 113 -7.97 -19.49 8.27
C ASP A 113 -8.02 -20.83 7.50
N ARG A 114 -8.87 -20.91 6.46
CA ARG A 114 -8.91 -22.10 5.57
C ARG A 114 -7.59 -22.38 4.87
N GLN A 115 -6.80 -21.34 4.58
CA GLN A 115 -5.47 -21.48 3.97
C GLN A 115 -4.35 -21.63 5.01
N SER A 116 -4.65 -21.58 6.31
CA SER A 116 -3.67 -21.57 7.41
C SER A 116 -2.63 -20.43 7.25
N LYS A 117 -3.07 -19.28 6.76
CA LYS A 117 -2.24 -18.09 6.52
C LYS A 117 -2.57 -16.99 7.52
N SER A 118 -1.54 -16.21 7.88
CA SER A 118 -1.75 -14.95 8.61
C SER A 118 -2.37 -13.90 7.70
N LEU A 119 -3.16 -12.99 8.31
CA LEU A 119 -3.62 -11.76 7.66
C LEU A 119 -2.74 -10.59 8.06
N ARG A 120 -2.45 -9.70 7.12
CA ARG A 120 -1.64 -8.49 7.33
C ARG A 120 -2.37 -7.28 6.76
N LEU A 121 -2.19 -6.12 7.37
CA LEU A 121 -2.70 -4.85 6.86
C LEU A 121 -1.90 -3.66 7.37
N PHE A 122 -2.03 -2.55 6.66
CA PHE A 122 -1.61 -1.23 7.10
C PHE A 122 -2.83 -0.33 7.19
N SER A 123 -2.99 0.39 8.30
CA SER A 123 -4.13 1.28 8.51
C SER A 123 -3.70 2.59 9.15
N SER A 124 -4.44 3.66 8.86
CA SER A 124 -4.27 4.94 9.53
C SER A 124 -4.49 4.81 11.03
N ALA A 125 -3.55 5.33 11.84
CA ALA A 125 -3.71 5.43 13.28
C ALA A 125 -4.79 6.44 13.69
N MET A 126 -5.21 7.32 12.78
CA MET A 126 -6.32 8.26 13.01
C MET A 126 -7.70 7.60 12.86
N ASN A 127 -7.78 6.45 12.17
CA ASN A 127 -9.03 5.72 11.95
C ASN A 127 -9.30 4.74 13.10
N ILE A 128 -9.76 5.28 14.23
CA ILE A 128 -10.04 4.51 15.44
C ILE A 128 -11.14 3.46 15.22
N ASP A 129 -12.10 3.73 14.34
CA ASP A 129 -13.18 2.78 14.03
C ASP A 129 -12.63 1.56 13.30
N SER A 130 -11.79 1.75 12.27
CA SER A 130 -11.11 0.66 11.58
C SER A 130 -10.16 -0.09 12.50
N PHE A 131 -9.37 0.62 13.31
CA PHE A 131 -8.49 0.00 14.31
C PHE A 131 -9.28 -0.90 15.27
N SER A 132 -10.42 -0.39 15.77
CA SER A 132 -11.32 -1.14 16.67
C SER A 132 -11.96 -2.36 15.98
N LEU A 133 -12.30 -2.23 14.69
CA LEU A 133 -12.80 -3.33 13.86
C LEU A 133 -11.76 -4.45 13.74
N TYR A 134 -10.52 -4.10 13.40
CA TYR A 134 -9.44 -5.07 13.23
C TYR A 134 -9.05 -5.74 14.54
N THR A 135 -8.91 -4.99 15.62
CA THR A 135 -8.56 -5.58 16.93
C THR A 135 -9.65 -6.52 17.45
N ARG A 136 -10.93 -6.23 17.23
CA ARG A 136 -12.04 -7.15 17.53
C ARG A 136 -11.99 -8.43 16.68
N ALA A 137 -11.43 -8.38 15.48
CA ALA A 137 -11.21 -9.54 14.62
C ALA A 137 -9.91 -10.30 14.94
N GLY A 138 -9.18 -9.90 15.99
CA GLY A 138 -7.96 -10.58 16.46
C GLY A 138 -6.66 -10.05 15.86
N PHE A 139 -6.68 -8.89 15.19
CA PHE A 139 -5.44 -8.26 14.73
C PHE A 139 -4.69 -7.61 15.89
N VAL A 140 -3.36 -7.70 15.83
CA VAL A 140 -2.43 -7.11 16.80
C VAL A 140 -1.54 -6.10 16.10
N PRO A 141 -1.38 -4.86 16.62
CA PRO A 141 -0.43 -3.90 16.08
C PRO A 141 1.01 -4.29 16.44
N HIS A 142 1.93 -4.19 15.47
CA HIS A 142 3.33 -4.58 15.61
C HIS A 142 4.30 -3.43 15.38
N ALA A 143 4.00 -2.52 14.46
CA ALA A 143 4.90 -1.43 14.10
C ALA A 143 4.13 -0.17 13.70
N VAL A 144 4.79 0.96 13.93
CA VAL A 144 4.30 2.29 13.56
C VAL A 144 5.14 2.80 12.38
N PHE A 145 4.47 3.43 11.43
CA PHE A 145 5.08 4.08 10.28
C PHE A 145 4.67 5.55 10.24
N GLN A 146 5.59 6.42 9.83
CA GLN A 146 5.25 7.79 9.46
C GLN A 146 4.86 7.82 7.98
N VAL A 147 3.70 8.37 7.68
CA VAL A 147 3.31 8.71 6.30
C VAL A 147 3.94 10.05 5.98
N MET A 148 5.05 10.02 5.24
CA MET A 148 5.86 11.20 4.97
C MET A 148 5.60 11.69 3.54
N THR A 149 5.41 13.01 3.40
CA THR A 149 5.20 13.67 2.09
C THR A 149 6.46 14.40 1.68
N ILE A 150 6.93 14.11 0.48
CA ILE A 150 8.17 14.64 -0.09
C ILE A 150 7.80 15.70 -1.12
N GLN A 151 8.12 16.99 -0.86
CA GLN A 151 7.95 18.04 -1.86
C GLN A 151 9.15 18.03 -2.81
N VAL A 152 8.99 17.41 -3.98
CA VAL A 152 10.06 17.31 -4.97
C VAL A 152 10.13 18.60 -5.78
N PRO A 153 11.30 19.28 -5.82
CA PRO A 153 11.45 20.48 -6.65
C PRO A 153 11.22 20.18 -8.14
N PRO A 154 10.81 21.18 -8.96
CA PRO A 154 10.58 20.97 -10.41
C PRO A 154 11.80 20.46 -11.18
N LEU A 155 13.01 20.77 -10.70
CA LEU A 155 14.27 20.31 -11.29
C LEU A 155 14.83 19.05 -10.61
N GLY A 156 14.13 18.50 -9.61
CA GLY A 156 14.64 17.43 -8.75
C GLY A 156 15.39 17.97 -7.57
N PHE A 157 15.93 17.08 -6.72
CA PHE A 157 16.79 17.46 -5.60
C PHE A 157 18.22 17.70 -6.05
N GLU A 158 18.86 18.73 -5.49
CA GLU A 158 20.29 18.99 -5.67
C GLU A 158 21.17 18.19 -4.71
N PHE A 159 20.57 17.44 -3.80
CA PHE A 159 21.31 16.63 -2.83
C PHE A 159 22.12 15.55 -3.53
N LYS A 160 23.36 15.38 -3.09
CA LYS A 160 24.20 14.26 -3.48
C LYS A 160 24.18 13.22 -2.37
N HIS A 161 23.93 11.99 -2.72
CA HIS A 161 24.06 10.85 -1.82
C HIS A 161 25.00 9.83 -2.46
N GLU A 162 26.01 9.39 -1.71
CA GLU A 162 27.05 8.48 -2.23
C GLU A 162 26.47 7.15 -2.77
N GLY A 163 25.33 6.71 -2.18
CA GLY A 163 24.64 5.50 -2.60
C GLY A 163 23.99 5.55 -3.99
N LEU A 164 23.76 6.76 -4.55
CA LEU A 164 23.08 6.92 -5.85
C LEU A 164 23.83 6.24 -6.99
N SER A 165 25.16 6.17 -6.92
CA SER A 165 25.97 5.48 -7.96
C SER A 165 25.74 3.97 -8.03
N ARG A 166 25.09 3.38 -7.02
CA ARG A 166 24.73 1.96 -6.93
C ARG A 166 23.27 1.69 -7.31
N VAL A 167 22.49 2.74 -7.55
CA VAL A 167 21.07 2.62 -7.89
C VAL A 167 20.92 2.58 -9.42
N ARG A 168 20.12 1.65 -9.89
CA ARG A 168 19.68 1.56 -11.29
C ARG A 168 18.23 1.10 -11.38
N GLU A 169 17.65 1.26 -12.55
CA GLU A 169 16.35 0.69 -12.87
C GLU A 169 16.40 -0.85 -12.83
N ALA A 170 15.31 -1.45 -12.30
CA ALA A 170 15.18 -2.89 -12.19
C ALA A 170 14.89 -3.55 -13.55
N ARG A 171 15.28 -4.82 -13.67
CA ARG A 171 14.99 -5.69 -14.81
C ARG A 171 14.34 -6.98 -14.33
N LEU A 172 13.72 -7.72 -15.23
CA LEU A 172 13.07 -8.99 -14.88
C LEU A 172 14.04 -10.01 -14.24
N GLU A 173 15.31 -9.94 -14.60
CA GLU A 173 16.38 -10.80 -14.04
C GLU A 173 16.68 -10.48 -12.57
N ASP A 174 16.26 -9.31 -12.06
CA ASP A 174 16.45 -8.92 -10.66
C ASP A 174 15.42 -9.56 -9.72
N ILE A 175 14.29 -10.08 -10.23
CA ILE A 175 13.19 -10.62 -9.44
C ILE A 175 13.66 -11.65 -8.39
N PRO A 176 14.50 -12.64 -8.71
CA PRO A 176 14.94 -13.59 -7.68
C PRO A 176 15.72 -12.92 -6.54
N ALA A 177 16.55 -11.91 -6.84
CA ALA A 177 17.31 -11.18 -5.84
C ALA A 177 16.39 -10.27 -4.97
N MET A 178 15.39 -9.62 -5.59
CA MET A 178 14.38 -8.84 -4.88
C MET A 178 13.58 -9.73 -3.93
N ALA A 179 13.11 -10.88 -4.38
CA ALA A 179 12.36 -11.84 -3.59
C ALA A 179 13.17 -12.38 -2.41
N ALA A 180 14.44 -12.76 -2.65
CA ALA A 180 15.33 -13.24 -1.59
C ALA A 180 15.59 -12.17 -0.52
N LEU A 181 15.82 -10.93 -0.92
CA LEU A 181 16.04 -9.81 -0.01
C LEU A 181 14.78 -9.49 0.80
N GLU A 182 13.60 -9.47 0.18
CA GLU A 182 12.37 -9.18 0.90
C GLU A 182 11.99 -10.30 1.87
N TRP A 183 12.20 -11.56 1.47
CA TRP A 183 12.05 -12.69 2.38
C TRP A 183 12.94 -12.57 3.62
N GLU A 184 14.23 -12.22 3.42
CA GLU A 184 15.18 -12.00 4.52
C GLU A 184 14.73 -10.88 5.48
N ILE A 185 14.24 -9.76 4.94
CA ILE A 185 13.93 -8.56 5.72
C ILE A 185 12.55 -8.62 6.36
N SER A 186 11.53 -9.11 5.66
CA SER A 186 10.12 -8.98 6.06
C SER A 186 9.32 -10.28 6.06
N GLY A 187 9.91 -11.39 5.54
CA GLY A 187 9.20 -12.66 5.41
C GLY A 187 8.07 -12.63 4.38
N ILE A 188 8.17 -11.75 3.38
CA ILE A 188 7.18 -11.61 2.29
C ILE A 188 7.70 -12.33 1.06
N CYS A 189 6.82 -13.05 0.36
CA CYS A 189 7.07 -13.65 -0.94
C CYS A 189 5.98 -13.19 -1.91
N ARG A 190 6.36 -12.45 -2.99
CA ARG A 190 5.44 -11.84 -3.96
C ARG A 190 6.06 -11.59 -5.34
N ASP A 191 6.67 -12.62 -5.92
CA ASP A 191 7.38 -12.55 -7.20
C ASP A 191 6.52 -12.00 -8.34
N ASN A 192 5.22 -12.33 -8.36
CA ASN A 192 4.29 -11.83 -9.37
C ASN A 192 4.10 -10.30 -9.29
N ASP A 193 4.15 -9.72 -8.09
CA ASP A 193 4.03 -8.28 -7.91
C ASP A 193 5.23 -7.57 -8.56
N TYR A 194 6.46 -8.07 -8.33
CA TYR A 194 7.66 -7.48 -8.96
C TYR A 194 7.61 -7.57 -10.47
N ARG A 195 7.13 -8.68 -11.01
CA ARG A 195 6.96 -8.85 -12.45
C ARG A 195 5.96 -7.82 -13.01
N CYS A 196 4.83 -7.62 -12.33
CA CYS A 196 3.83 -6.63 -12.71
C CYS A 196 4.43 -5.21 -12.72
N PHE A 197 5.15 -4.83 -11.67
CA PHE A 197 5.75 -3.49 -11.55
C PHE A 197 6.84 -3.24 -12.59
N ILE A 198 7.72 -4.23 -12.85
CA ILE A 198 8.80 -4.09 -13.83
C ILE A 198 8.25 -4.09 -15.27
N LEU A 199 7.26 -4.93 -15.58
CA LEU A 199 6.60 -4.92 -16.90
C LEU A 199 5.81 -3.65 -17.14
N ASN A 200 5.31 -3.01 -16.10
CA ASN A 200 4.68 -1.69 -16.11
C ASN A 200 3.66 -1.50 -17.23
N ARG A 201 2.75 -2.45 -17.44
CA ARG A 201 1.76 -2.41 -18.52
C ARG A 201 0.84 -1.20 -18.46
N LEU A 202 0.54 -0.72 -17.25
CA LEU A 202 -0.27 0.46 -17.01
C LEU A 202 0.51 1.78 -17.20
N GLY A 203 1.84 1.74 -17.30
CA GLY A 203 2.68 2.92 -17.46
C GLY A 203 2.75 3.83 -16.24
N VAL A 204 2.49 3.29 -15.04
CA VAL A 204 2.41 4.07 -13.79
C VAL A 204 3.50 3.74 -12.79
N TRP A 205 4.25 2.65 -13.01
CA TRP A 205 5.25 2.14 -12.09
C TRP A 205 6.68 2.57 -12.45
N HIS A 206 7.52 2.71 -11.46
CA HIS A 206 8.96 2.72 -11.59
C HIS A 206 9.57 1.84 -10.50
N VAL A 207 10.66 1.15 -10.81
CA VAL A 207 11.32 0.23 -9.88
C VAL A 207 12.83 0.47 -9.91
N SER A 208 13.39 0.88 -8.79
CA SER A 208 14.84 0.99 -8.59
C SER A 208 15.38 -0.17 -7.76
N VAL A 209 16.52 -0.70 -8.15
CA VAL A 209 17.31 -1.65 -7.36
C VAL A 209 18.67 -1.05 -7.00
N MET A 210 19.22 -1.47 -5.86
CA MET A 210 20.52 -1.02 -5.37
C MET A 210 21.49 -2.19 -5.33
N GLU A 211 22.56 -2.07 -6.08
CA GLU A 211 23.64 -3.07 -6.12
C GLU A 211 24.47 -2.99 -4.84
N GLY A 212 24.66 -4.11 -4.19
CA GLY A 212 25.50 -4.22 -3.01
C GLY A 212 26.98 -4.28 -3.35
N LYS A 213 27.82 -3.87 -2.41
CA LYS A 213 29.29 -3.89 -2.56
C LYS A 213 29.85 -5.31 -2.78
N SER A 214 29.13 -6.34 -2.37
CA SER A 214 29.49 -7.75 -2.54
C SER A 214 28.91 -8.39 -3.82
N GLY A 215 28.21 -7.60 -4.65
CA GLY A 215 27.46 -8.11 -5.82
C GLY A 215 26.07 -8.65 -5.47
N ALA A 216 25.69 -8.71 -4.17
CA ALA A 216 24.32 -8.99 -3.76
C ALA A 216 23.47 -7.73 -3.81
N MET A 217 22.14 -7.86 -3.77
CA MET A 217 21.23 -6.72 -3.70
C MET A 217 21.16 -6.16 -2.26
N ASP A 218 21.33 -4.84 -2.09
CA ASP A 218 21.20 -4.14 -0.80
C ASP A 218 19.83 -3.51 -0.59
N GLY A 219 19.06 -3.32 -1.65
CA GLY A 219 17.71 -2.76 -1.57
C GLY A 219 17.01 -2.69 -2.90
N PHE A 220 15.70 -2.51 -2.84
CA PHE A 220 14.86 -2.08 -3.96
C PHE A 220 13.73 -1.19 -3.45
N LEU A 221 13.21 -0.34 -4.32
CA LEU A 221 12.09 0.52 -4.04
C LEU A 221 11.26 0.74 -5.29
N ILE A 222 9.96 0.65 -5.14
CA ILE A 222 8.97 0.82 -6.20
C ILE A 222 8.29 2.16 -5.98
N SER A 223 7.78 2.76 -7.04
CA SER A 223 6.91 3.92 -6.93
C SER A 223 5.77 3.85 -7.94
N ILE A 224 4.64 4.50 -7.60
CA ILE A 224 3.50 4.70 -8.48
C ILE A 224 3.26 6.19 -8.67
N ASN A 225 3.09 6.59 -9.93
CA ASN A 225 2.85 7.98 -10.30
C ASN A 225 1.55 8.12 -11.10
N HIS A 226 0.42 8.19 -10.39
CA HIS A 226 -0.91 8.34 -10.96
C HIS A 226 -1.74 9.33 -10.11
N PRO A 227 -2.70 10.11 -10.71
CA PRO A 227 -3.56 11.04 -9.94
C PRO A 227 -4.32 10.40 -8.78
N GLY A 228 -4.65 9.11 -8.87
CA GLY A 228 -5.30 8.34 -7.79
C GLY A 228 -4.35 7.87 -6.69
N SER A 229 -3.05 7.74 -7.02
CA SER A 229 -2.03 7.31 -6.06
C SER A 229 -0.65 7.80 -6.49
N THR A 230 -0.05 8.66 -5.68
CA THR A 230 1.29 9.21 -5.89
C THR A 230 2.15 8.80 -4.68
N MET A 231 2.85 7.67 -4.81
CA MET A 231 3.53 7.05 -3.67
C MET A 231 4.90 6.48 -4.04
N ILE A 232 5.81 6.50 -3.07
CA ILE A 232 7.08 5.79 -3.07
C ILE A 232 6.96 4.64 -2.06
N GLY A 233 7.08 3.42 -2.55
CA GLY A 233 6.82 2.14 -1.89
C GLY A 233 5.96 1.25 -2.80
N PRO A 234 5.99 -0.10 -2.60
CA PRO A 234 6.72 -0.81 -1.57
C PRO A 234 8.21 -0.99 -1.85
N GLY A 235 8.97 -1.38 -0.82
CA GLY A 235 10.37 -1.73 -0.97
C GLY A 235 11.04 -2.15 0.33
N VAL A 236 12.21 -2.78 0.21
CA VAL A 236 13.04 -3.19 1.34
C VAL A 236 14.51 -2.83 1.12
N MET A 237 15.21 -2.48 2.19
CA MET A 237 16.62 -2.09 2.18
C MET A 237 17.32 -2.59 3.43
N ARG A 238 18.62 -2.88 3.32
CA ARG A 238 19.42 -3.38 4.45
C ARG A 238 19.67 -2.29 5.49
N THR A 239 19.97 -1.07 5.05
CA THR A 239 20.37 0.04 5.94
C THR A 239 19.54 1.31 5.70
N ASN A 240 19.60 2.24 6.65
CA ASN A 240 19.01 3.56 6.51
C ASN A 240 19.65 4.38 5.37
N ALA A 241 20.95 4.19 5.12
CA ALA A 241 21.65 4.88 4.04
C ALA A 241 21.19 4.37 2.66
N ASP A 242 20.98 3.05 2.52
CA ASP A 242 20.44 2.48 1.29
C ASP A 242 19.02 2.97 1.03
N ALA A 243 18.19 3.04 2.09
CA ALA A 243 16.84 3.58 1.99
C ALA A 243 16.84 5.06 1.57
N ALA A 244 17.70 5.88 2.14
CA ALA A 244 17.81 7.28 1.77
C ALA A 244 18.22 7.47 0.30
N ALA A 245 19.16 6.66 -0.19
CA ALA A 245 19.58 6.70 -1.60
C ALA A 245 18.45 6.29 -2.56
N LEU A 246 17.73 5.22 -2.25
CA LEU A 246 16.61 4.75 -3.07
C LEU A 246 15.42 5.71 -3.04
N ILE A 247 15.08 6.29 -1.89
CA ILE A 247 14.05 7.34 -1.78
C ILE A 247 14.42 8.54 -2.64
N LEU A 248 15.68 8.96 -2.61
CA LEU A 248 16.15 10.08 -3.41
C LEU A 248 16.09 9.77 -4.91
N ALA A 249 16.49 8.57 -5.33
CA ALA A 249 16.41 8.12 -6.71
C ALA A 249 14.96 8.06 -7.21
N GLU A 250 14.05 7.44 -6.44
CA GLU A 250 12.63 7.35 -6.79
C GLU A 250 11.95 8.74 -6.79
N SER A 251 12.40 9.66 -5.93
CA SER A 251 11.86 11.04 -5.91
C SER A 251 12.03 11.75 -7.26
N ASP A 252 13.03 11.39 -8.05
CA ASP A 252 13.26 11.99 -9.39
C ASP A 252 12.11 11.72 -10.39
N GLN A 253 11.31 10.67 -10.14
CA GLN A 253 10.09 10.36 -10.93
C GLN A 253 8.94 11.34 -10.64
N PHE A 254 9.08 12.21 -9.62
CA PHE A 254 8.02 13.07 -9.11
C PHE A 254 8.37 14.56 -9.16
N LYS A 255 9.19 14.99 -10.11
CA LYS A 255 9.58 16.42 -10.26
C LYS A 255 8.34 17.31 -10.30
N GLY A 256 8.31 18.32 -9.42
CA GLY A 256 7.18 19.23 -9.24
C GLY A 256 5.95 18.65 -8.54
N ARG A 257 6.04 17.43 -7.96
CA ARG A 257 4.96 16.73 -7.27
C ARG A 257 5.31 16.42 -5.83
N ALA A 258 4.35 15.85 -5.10
CA ALA A 258 4.48 15.56 -3.68
C ALA A 258 4.09 14.10 -3.38
N PRO A 259 4.94 13.11 -3.70
CA PRO A 259 4.66 11.73 -3.34
C PRO A 259 4.66 11.52 -1.83
N ALA A 260 3.88 10.54 -1.38
CA ALA A 260 3.92 10.03 -0.02
C ALA A 260 4.75 8.75 0.05
N CYS A 261 5.34 8.47 1.21
CA CYS A 261 5.97 7.19 1.52
C CYS A 261 5.72 6.80 2.99
N LEU A 262 5.73 5.52 3.28
CA LEU A 262 5.59 5.00 4.64
C LEU A 262 6.98 4.60 5.16
N VAL A 263 7.47 5.32 6.17
CA VAL A 263 8.79 5.11 6.76
C VAL A 263 8.64 4.52 8.16
N PRO A 264 9.32 3.40 8.48
CA PRO A 264 9.20 2.80 9.82
C PRO A 264 9.64 3.78 10.90
N ALA A 265 8.79 4.05 11.89
CA ALA A 265 9.06 5.01 12.97
C ALA A 265 10.30 4.64 13.81
N ALA A 266 10.64 3.36 13.87
CA ALA A 266 11.85 2.86 14.54
C ALA A 266 13.17 3.21 13.81
N ARG A 267 13.11 3.66 12.54
CA ARG A 267 14.30 4.05 11.76
C ARG A 267 14.61 5.54 11.93
N THR A 268 14.86 5.95 13.18
CA THR A 268 15.02 7.35 13.58
C THR A 268 16.08 8.10 12.77
N GLY A 269 17.22 7.47 12.45
CA GLY A 269 18.27 8.10 11.63
C GLY A 269 17.80 8.40 10.20
N LEU A 270 17.03 7.49 9.57
CA LEU A 270 16.42 7.74 8.26
C LEU A 270 15.40 8.89 8.34
N ILE A 271 14.54 8.87 9.34
CA ILE A 271 13.52 9.92 9.54
C ILE A 271 14.15 11.29 9.74
N GLN A 272 15.21 11.39 10.56
CA GLN A 272 15.94 12.64 10.77
C GLN A 272 16.56 13.17 9.48
N GLN A 273 17.12 12.28 8.66
CA GLN A 273 17.64 12.64 7.35
C GLN A 273 16.56 13.16 6.40
N LEU A 274 15.40 12.50 6.37
CA LEU A 274 14.25 12.94 5.57
C LEU A 274 13.73 14.31 6.04
N TYR A 275 13.64 14.55 7.35
CA TYR A 275 13.30 15.88 7.87
C TYR A 275 14.32 16.96 7.47
N ALA A 276 15.60 16.63 7.46
CA ALA A 276 16.65 17.54 6.98
C ALA A 276 16.49 17.88 5.48
N TRP A 277 15.87 17.00 4.70
CA TRP A 277 15.49 17.24 3.29
C TRP A 277 14.17 18.00 3.14
N GLY A 278 13.52 18.41 4.24
CA GLY A 278 12.24 19.12 4.22
C GLY A 278 11.01 18.23 4.08
N VAL A 279 11.18 16.90 4.13
CA VAL A 279 10.06 15.96 4.12
C VAL A 279 9.21 16.15 5.38
N ARG A 280 7.88 16.00 5.27
CA ARG A 280 6.95 16.23 6.38
C ARG A 280 6.15 14.99 6.69
N ASN A 281 6.03 14.65 7.98
CA ASN A 281 5.06 13.66 8.43
C ASN A 281 3.64 14.24 8.34
N SER A 282 2.77 13.55 7.65
CA SER A 282 1.36 13.94 7.50
C SER A 282 0.42 13.09 8.35
N GLU A 283 0.82 11.86 8.69
CA GLU A 283 -0.02 10.89 9.38
C GLU A 283 0.83 9.76 9.98
N LEU A 284 0.25 9.00 10.91
CA LEU A 284 0.81 7.72 11.36
C LEU A 284 0.00 6.55 10.80
N SER A 285 0.69 5.50 10.40
CA SER A 285 0.09 4.24 9.97
C SER A 285 0.58 3.10 10.87
N LEU A 286 -0.26 2.10 11.05
CA LEU A 286 0.00 0.94 11.88
C LEU A 286 0.06 -0.32 11.01
N PHE A 287 1.14 -1.07 11.14
CA PHE A 287 1.19 -2.44 10.68
C PHE A 287 0.49 -3.33 11.71
N GLN A 288 -0.49 -4.10 11.26
CA GLN A 288 -1.22 -5.05 12.08
C GLN A 288 -1.26 -6.41 11.41
N SER A 289 -1.25 -7.47 12.21
CA SER A 289 -1.47 -8.83 11.72
C SER A 289 -2.40 -9.62 12.62
N ARG A 290 -3.12 -10.56 12.02
CA ARG A 290 -3.84 -11.64 12.68
C ARG A 290 -3.12 -12.95 12.35
N GLY A 291 -2.65 -13.66 13.38
CA GLY A 291 -1.74 -14.78 13.23
C GLY A 291 -0.26 -14.37 13.35
N HIS A 292 0.62 -15.14 12.73
CA HIS A 292 2.07 -14.94 12.87
C HIS A 292 2.55 -13.67 12.14
N ALA A 293 3.43 -12.91 12.79
CA ALA A 293 4.15 -11.78 12.19
C ALA A 293 5.66 -11.96 12.37
N VAL A 294 6.42 -11.72 11.30
CA VAL A 294 7.88 -11.74 11.34
C VAL A 294 8.37 -10.33 11.65
N PRO A 295 9.27 -10.13 12.62
CA PRO A 295 9.91 -8.85 12.86
C PRO A 295 10.75 -8.39 11.64
N PHE A 296 10.68 -7.11 11.29
CA PHE A 296 11.45 -6.57 10.18
C PHE A 296 12.94 -6.45 10.52
N ARG A 297 13.82 -7.06 9.71
CA ARG A 297 15.28 -7.12 9.93
C ARG A 297 16.05 -6.00 9.23
N GLY A 298 15.38 -5.17 8.43
CA GLY A 298 15.93 -4.05 7.68
C GLY A 298 15.00 -2.85 7.70
N VAL A 299 15.07 -2.01 6.67
CA VAL A 299 14.07 -0.99 6.38
C VAL A 299 13.03 -1.62 5.46
N MET A 300 11.78 -1.71 5.91
CA MET A 300 10.64 -2.15 5.10
C MET A 300 9.72 -0.95 4.94
N MET A 301 9.48 -0.55 3.70
CA MET A 301 8.61 0.55 3.33
C MET A 301 7.39 -0.03 2.61
N PRO A 302 6.23 -0.09 3.26
CA PRO A 302 4.99 -0.54 2.62
C PRO A 302 4.41 0.55 1.73
N SER A 303 3.31 0.22 1.05
CA SER A 303 2.53 1.15 0.24
C SER A 303 1.04 1.02 0.54
N PHE A 304 0.28 2.09 0.24
CA PHE A 304 -1.19 2.01 0.16
C PHE A 304 -1.68 1.70 -1.26
N MET A 305 -0.75 1.46 -2.18
CA MET A 305 -1.03 0.94 -3.51
C MET A 305 0.25 0.35 -4.10
N PRO A 306 0.29 -0.98 -4.28
CA PRO A 306 -0.66 -1.95 -3.72
C PRO A 306 -0.34 -2.29 -2.26
N GLU A 307 -1.38 -2.62 -1.50
CA GLU A 307 -1.27 -3.03 -0.09
C GLU A 307 -0.98 -4.54 0.00
N THR A 308 0.12 -4.99 -0.59
CA THR A 308 0.44 -6.42 -0.72
C THR A 308 1.51 -6.90 0.28
N GLY A 309 1.90 -6.03 1.20
CA GLY A 309 2.99 -6.25 2.16
C GLY A 309 2.57 -6.66 3.56
#